data_0911c125670830207bdbdc567f9d7424
#
_entry.id   0911c125670830207bdbdc567f9d7424
#
_cell.length_a   1.000
_cell.length_b   1.000
_cell.length_c   1.000
_cell.angle_alpha   90.00
_cell.angle_beta   90.00
_cell.angle_gamma   90.00
#
_symmetry.space_group_name_H-M   'P 1'
#
loop_
_entity.id
_entity.type
_entity.pdbx_description
1 polymer ?
#
loop_
_entity_poly.entity_id
_entity_poly.type
_entity_poly.pdbx_seq_one_letter_code
_entity_poly.pdbx_strand_id
1 'polypeptide(L)'
;VKSHVSLWGVGAYKKAHRHGPGIHVLIIRGTGYSLMWQDGKREERIEWGPGSVFVPPEMWFHQHFNGSAEPVFFLAIGWGSDKPKAGGKAYVYKSVKEGGDQIEYEDEDPKIHAEFEVAMKNAGARCKMDYHPHCTMK
;
A
#
# COMPACT_ATOMS: atom_id res chain seq x y z
N VAL A 1 -11.17 17.10 9.49
CA VAL A 1 -11.25 15.72 8.97
C VAL A 1 -11.32 15.78 7.46
N LYS A 2 -10.48 15.01 6.79
CA LYS A 2 -10.56 14.76 5.34
C LYS A 2 -11.05 13.33 5.13
N SER A 3 -11.96 13.13 4.18
CA SER A 3 -12.35 11.80 3.77
C SER A 3 -12.53 11.75 2.24
N HIS A 4 -12.24 10.60 1.68
CA HIS A 4 -12.49 10.34 0.26
C HIS A 4 -12.75 8.86 0.03
N VAL A 5 -13.58 8.57 -0.96
CA VAL A 5 -13.72 7.23 -1.51
C VAL A 5 -12.74 7.09 -2.66
N SER A 6 -12.05 5.99 -2.72
CA SER A 6 -11.09 5.69 -3.78
C SER A 6 -11.14 4.21 -4.13
N LEU A 7 -10.33 3.81 -5.12
CA LEU A 7 -10.27 2.42 -5.51
C LEU A 7 -8.82 1.95 -5.71
N TRP A 8 -8.59 0.68 -5.43
CA TRP A 8 -7.40 -0.04 -5.88
C TRP A 8 -7.78 -0.93 -7.06
N GLY A 9 -7.13 -0.67 -8.20
CA GLY A 9 -7.36 -1.44 -9.42
C GLY A 9 -6.87 -2.88 -9.31
N VAL A 10 -7.27 -3.70 -10.27
CA VAL A 10 -6.81 -5.08 -10.39
C VAL A 10 -5.46 -5.10 -11.11
N GLY A 11 -4.53 -5.89 -10.60
CA GLY A 11 -3.27 -6.18 -11.25
C GLY A 11 -2.15 -5.18 -11.00
N ALA A 12 -2.35 -4.21 -10.10
CA ALA A 12 -1.31 -3.25 -9.73
C ALA A 12 -1.40 -2.84 -8.27
N TYR A 13 -0.28 -2.40 -7.72
CA TYR A 13 -0.17 -1.81 -6.39
C TYR A 13 0.77 -0.61 -6.39
N LYS A 14 0.71 0.20 -5.35
CA LYS A 14 1.57 1.38 -5.21
C LYS A 14 2.89 1.02 -4.50
N LYS A 15 3.91 1.83 -4.73
CA LYS A 15 5.17 1.77 -4.00
C LYS A 15 4.94 1.84 -2.50
N ALA A 16 5.76 1.14 -1.73
CA ALA A 16 5.78 1.26 -0.29
C ALA A 16 6.10 2.71 0.09
N HIS A 17 5.34 3.24 1.03
CA HIS A 17 5.55 4.60 1.52
C HIS A 17 5.14 4.71 2.97
N ARG A 18 5.57 5.77 3.60
CA ARG A 18 5.24 6.10 4.99
C ARG A 18 4.85 7.55 5.15
N HIS A 19 3.95 7.81 6.02
CA HIS A 19 3.53 9.17 6.38
C HIS A 19 2.94 9.21 7.80
N GLY A 20 2.73 10.37 8.31
CA GLY A 20 1.92 10.67 9.48
C GLY A 20 0.96 11.81 9.17
N PRO A 21 -0.11 11.97 9.92
CA PRO A 21 -0.74 11.00 10.84
C PRO A 21 -1.43 9.85 10.10
N GLY A 22 -1.78 8.79 10.84
CA GLY A 22 -2.46 7.63 10.29
C GLY A 22 -3.80 7.97 9.62
N ILE A 23 -4.13 7.24 8.57
CA ILE A 23 -5.42 7.32 7.86
C ILE A 23 -6.18 6.04 8.13
N HIS A 24 -7.42 6.17 8.62
CA HIS A 24 -8.32 5.04 8.78
C HIS A 24 -8.83 4.63 7.39
N VAL A 25 -8.62 3.37 7.06
CA VAL A 25 -9.10 2.78 5.81
C VAL A 25 -10.23 1.82 6.14
N LEU A 26 -11.42 2.10 5.61
CA LEU A 26 -12.59 1.22 5.67
C LEU A 26 -12.81 0.60 4.30
N ILE A 27 -12.77 -0.71 4.22
CA ILE A 27 -13.04 -1.45 2.98
C ILE A 27 -14.55 -1.54 2.76
N ILE A 28 -15.01 -0.99 1.65
CA ILE A 28 -16.42 -1.00 1.25
C ILE A 28 -16.71 -2.26 0.44
N ARG A 29 -15.82 -2.60 -0.52
CA ARG A 29 -15.97 -3.75 -1.42
C ARG A 29 -14.61 -4.27 -1.86
N GLY A 30 -14.52 -5.58 -2.05
CA GLY A 30 -13.32 -6.27 -2.50
C GLY A 30 -12.52 -6.84 -1.33
N THR A 31 -11.51 -7.63 -1.64
CA THR A 31 -10.64 -8.30 -0.69
C THR A 31 -9.18 -8.11 -1.07
N GLY A 32 -8.30 -8.20 -0.09
CA GLY A 32 -6.88 -8.08 -0.31
C GLY A 32 -6.10 -8.09 0.99
N TYR A 33 -4.90 -7.55 0.94
CA TYR A 33 -4.03 -7.51 2.10
C TYR A 33 -3.17 -6.23 2.12
N SER A 34 -2.61 -5.94 3.26
CA SER A 34 -1.62 -4.89 3.42
C SER A 34 -0.37 -5.43 4.09
N LEU A 35 0.77 -4.92 3.67
CA LEU A 35 2.04 -5.10 4.36
C LEU A 35 2.37 -3.81 5.09
N MET A 36 2.80 -3.93 6.35
CA MET A 36 3.18 -2.79 7.20
C MET A 36 4.43 -3.13 7.99
N TRP A 37 5.38 -2.20 8.08
CA TRP A 37 6.62 -2.43 8.83
C TRP A 37 7.35 -1.15 9.24
N GLN A 38 8.16 -1.26 10.24
CA GLN A 38 9.15 -0.24 10.62
C GLN A 38 10.47 -0.47 9.87
N ASP A 39 11.26 0.59 9.75
CA ASP A 39 12.62 0.48 9.23
C ASP A 39 13.40 -0.66 9.91
N GLY A 40 13.99 -1.54 9.10
CA GLY A 40 14.79 -2.66 9.58
C GLY A 40 14.01 -3.79 10.26
N LYS A 41 12.68 -3.76 10.21
CA LYS A 41 11.81 -4.82 10.72
C LYS A 41 11.20 -5.61 9.57
N ARG A 42 10.76 -6.84 9.89
CA ARG A 42 10.02 -7.67 8.95
C ARG A 42 8.62 -7.09 8.76
N GLU A 43 8.06 -7.26 7.56
CA GLU A 43 6.70 -6.88 7.22
C GLU A 43 5.68 -7.69 8.02
N GLU A 44 4.67 -7.00 8.52
CA GLU A 44 3.46 -7.58 9.08
C GLU A 44 2.37 -7.59 8.01
N ARG A 45 1.80 -8.74 7.74
CA ARG A 45 0.72 -8.91 6.77
C ARG A 45 -0.62 -8.94 7.48
N ILE A 46 -1.55 -8.12 7.01
CA ILE A 46 -2.95 -8.13 7.44
C ILE A 46 -3.85 -8.38 6.24
N GLU A 47 -4.76 -9.32 6.37
CA GLU A 47 -5.83 -9.57 5.39
C GLU A 47 -7.03 -8.69 5.71
N TRP A 48 -7.74 -8.25 4.68
CA TRP A 48 -8.94 -7.45 4.85
C TRP A 48 -10.00 -7.75 3.76
N GLY A 49 -11.25 -7.46 4.09
CA GLY A 49 -12.41 -7.58 3.22
C GLY A 49 -13.47 -6.55 3.58
N PRO A 50 -14.67 -6.62 2.99
CA PRO A 50 -15.75 -5.67 3.25
C PRO A 50 -16.07 -5.52 4.74
N GLY A 51 -16.10 -4.28 5.22
CA GLY A 51 -16.30 -3.94 6.62
C GLY A 51 -15.02 -3.91 7.47
N SER A 52 -13.88 -4.35 6.94
CA SER A 52 -12.60 -4.21 7.63
C SER A 52 -12.20 -2.75 7.78
N VAL A 53 -11.71 -2.40 8.97
CA VAL A 53 -11.10 -1.09 9.24
C VAL A 53 -9.68 -1.31 9.73
N PHE A 54 -8.73 -0.61 9.17
CA PHE A 54 -7.35 -0.63 9.62
C PHE A 54 -6.68 0.74 9.48
N VAL A 55 -5.61 0.93 10.21
CA VAL A 55 -4.82 2.17 10.20
C VAL A 55 -3.35 1.80 10.11
N PRO A 56 -2.65 2.14 9.02
CA PRO A 56 -1.19 2.05 9.03
C PRO A 56 -0.64 2.93 10.16
N PRO A 57 0.19 2.37 11.06
CA PRO A 57 0.76 3.17 12.15
C PRO A 57 1.58 4.34 11.61
N GLU A 58 1.65 5.44 12.38
CA GLU A 58 2.40 6.62 11.97
C GLU A 58 3.85 6.28 11.65
N MET A 59 4.30 6.74 10.48
CA MET A 59 5.67 6.54 9.98
C MET A 59 6.09 5.09 9.73
N TRP A 60 5.19 4.13 9.77
CA TRP A 60 5.46 2.80 9.27
C TRP A 60 5.34 2.79 7.74
N PHE A 61 6.23 2.08 7.07
CA PHE A 61 6.02 1.74 5.68
C PHE A 61 4.78 0.89 5.53
N HIS A 62 4.04 1.15 4.48
CA HIS A 62 2.85 0.36 4.16
C HIS A 62 2.63 0.28 2.65
N GLN A 63 2.05 -0.85 2.25
CA GLN A 63 1.55 -1.11 0.91
C GLN A 63 0.21 -1.81 1.00
N HIS A 64 -0.66 -1.56 0.01
CA HIS A 64 -1.98 -2.17 -0.08
C HIS A 64 -2.11 -2.90 -1.40
N PHE A 65 -2.58 -4.13 -1.34
CA PHE A 65 -2.65 -5.06 -2.47
C PHE A 65 -4.08 -5.52 -2.67
N ASN A 66 -4.66 -5.22 -3.82
CA ASN A 66 -5.90 -5.84 -4.23
C ASN A 66 -5.62 -7.32 -4.55
N GLY A 67 -6.16 -8.23 -3.75
CA GLY A 67 -6.01 -9.67 -3.90
C GLY A 67 -7.12 -10.33 -4.71
N SER A 68 -8.00 -9.55 -5.36
CA SER A 68 -9.17 -10.04 -6.08
C SER A 68 -9.15 -9.70 -7.57
N ALA A 69 -10.03 -10.33 -8.33
CA ALA A 69 -10.23 -10.04 -9.76
C ALA A 69 -11.13 -8.81 -10.01
N GLU A 70 -11.57 -8.12 -8.97
CA GLU A 70 -12.40 -6.92 -9.04
C GLU A 70 -11.74 -5.74 -8.34
N PRO A 71 -12.07 -4.49 -8.72
CA PRO A 71 -11.57 -3.32 -8.01
C PRO A 71 -12.03 -3.31 -6.55
N VAL A 72 -11.12 -2.94 -5.66
CA VAL A 72 -11.42 -2.70 -4.24
C VAL A 72 -11.84 -1.26 -4.05
N PHE A 73 -12.98 -1.03 -3.42
CA PHE A 73 -13.44 0.29 -3.00
C PHE A 73 -13.21 0.48 -1.52
N PHE A 74 -12.65 1.61 -1.15
CA PHE A 74 -12.39 1.95 0.25
C PHE A 74 -12.69 3.42 0.55
N LEU A 75 -13.05 3.68 1.80
CA LEU A 75 -13.18 5.01 2.37
C LEU A 75 -11.93 5.28 3.22
N ALA A 76 -11.22 6.33 2.89
CA ALA A 76 -10.12 6.84 3.70
C ALA A 76 -10.59 8.02 4.54
N ILE A 77 -10.32 7.97 5.85
CA ILE A 77 -10.68 9.02 6.80
C ILE A 77 -9.43 9.42 7.57
N GLY A 78 -9.05 10.68 7.49
CA GLY A 78 -7.89 11.23 8.19
C GLY A 78 -8.19 12.56 8.85
N TRP A 79 -7.33 12.99 9.75
CA TRP A 79 -7.46 14.28 10.43
C TRP A 79 -7.32 15.48 9.48
N GLY A 80 -6.90 15.23 8.25
CA GLY A 80 -6.75 16.27 7.24
C GLY A 80 -5.64 17.26 7.57
N SER A 81 -4.70 16.86 8.39
CA SER A 81 -3.59 17.73 8.71
C SER A 81 -2.58 17.68 7.56
N ASP A 82 -2.45 18.81 6.89
CA ASP A 82 -1.24 19.12 6.14
C ASP A 82 -0.13 19.55 7.12
N LYS A 83 -0.31 19.23 8.43
CA LYS A 83 0.68 19.57 9.45
C LYS A 83 1.95 18.78 9.15
N PRO A 84 3.07 19.46 9.17
CA PRO A 84 4.36 18.80 9.09
C PRO A 84 4.45 17.71 10.16
N LYS A 85 5.12 16.60 9.84
CA LYS A 85 5.54 15.60 10.81
C LYS A 85 6.16 16.29 12.04
N ALA A 86 6.16 15.61 13.18
CA ALA A 86 7.04 15.99 14.27
C ALA A 86 8.47 16.16 13.71
N GLY A 87 8.94 17.40 13.62
CA GLY A 87 10.16 17.75 12.88
C GLY A 87 9.96 18.55 11.58
N GLY A 88 8.72 18.90 11.22
CA GLY A 88 8.43 19.96 10.23
C GLY A 88 8.40 19.56 8.76
N LYS A 89 8.45 18.27 8.42
CA LYS A 89 8.45 17.86 7.00
C LYS A 89 7.13 17.21 6.59
N ALA A 90 6.53 17.70 5.51
CA ALA A 90 5.46 17.02 4.80
C ALA A 90 5.97 15.69 4.21
N TYR A 91 5.03 14.79 3.82
CA TYR A 91 5.35 13.58 3.07
C TYR A 91 6.19 13.94 1.83
N VAL A 92 7.33 13.27 1.69
CA VAL A 92 8.25 13.51 0.58
C VAL A 92 8.17 12.33 -0.39
N TYR A 93 7.57 12.57 -1.56
CA TYR A 93 7.46 11.61 -2.68
C TYR A 93 8.82 11.40 -3.36
N LYS A 94 9.78 10.90 -2.60
CA LYS A 94 11.13 10.57 -3.06
C LYS A 94 11.57 9.27 -2.43
N SER A 95 12.54 8.63 -3.06
CA SER A 95 13.21 7.46 -2.50
C SER A 95 13.76 7.75 -1.10
N VAL A 96 13.67 6.77 -0.23
CA VAL A 96 14.36 6.80 1.08
C VAL A 96 15.87 6.98 0.93
N LYS A 97 16.44 6.49 -0.17
CA LYS A 97 17.86 6.70 -0.51
C LYS A 97 18.22 8.18 -0.75
N GLU A 98 17.21 8.97 -1.10
CA GLU A 98 17.33 10.42 -1.31
C GLU A 98 16.75 11.23 -0.15
N GLY A 99 16.53 10.60 1.01
CA GLY A 99 15.96 11.25 2.18
C GLY A 99 14.43 11.44 2.13
N GLY A 100 13.75 10.70 1.25
CA GLY A 100 12.29 10.70 1.14
C GLY A 100 11.60 9.64 2.00
N ASP A 101 10.38 9.34 1.65
CA ASP A 101 9.48 8.46 2.41
C ASP A 101 8.90 7.32 1.56
N GLN A 102 9.53 6.99 0.46
CA GLN A 102 9.07 5.99 -0.50
C GLN A 102 10.17 4.97 -0.80
N ILE A 103 9.80 3.70 -0.94
CA ILE A 103 10.69 2.65 -1.44
C ILE A 103 10.36 2.46 -2.91
N GLU A 104 11.36 2.59 -3.78
CA GLU A 104 11.20 2.40 -5.20
C GLU A 104 11.03 0.91 -5.52
N TYR A 105 10.37 0.58 -6.65
CA TYR A 105 10.16 -0.83 -7.03
C TYR A 105 11.48 -1.59 -7.25
N GLU A 106 12.53 -0.89 -7.66
CA GLU A 106 13.88 -1.44 -7.81
C GLU A 106 14.53 -1.82 -6.48
N ASP A 107 14.02 -1.23 -5.40
CA ASP A 107 14.54 -1.41 -4.03
C ASP A 107 13.60 -2.26 -3.16
N GLU A 108 12.47 -2.65 -3.70
CA GLU A 108 11.50 -3.51 -3.04
C GLU A 108 12.05 -4.94 -2.91
N ASP A 109 11.76 -5.63 -1.80
CA ASP A 109 12.07 -7.06 -1.69
C ASP A 109 11.32 -7.82 -2.81
N PRO A 110 12.03 -8.55 -3.69
CA PRO A 110 11.42 -9.32 -4.79
C PRO A 110 10.30 -10.25 -4.36
N LYS A 111 10.32 -10.71 -3.10
CA LYS A 111 9.26 -11.57 -2.54
C LYS A 111 7.90 -10.88 -2.51
N ILE A 112 7.87 -9.57 -2.29
CA ILE A 112 6.61 -8.79 -2.23
C ILE A 112 5.89 -8.89 -3.58
N HIS A 113 6.62 -8.65 -4.67
CA HIS A 113 6.04 -8.77 -6.01
C HIS A 113 5.64 -10.21 -6.35
N ALA A 114 6.48 -11.18 -5.99
CA ALA A 114 6.18 -12.60 -6.21
C ALA A 114 4.91 -13.05 -5.47
N GLU A 115 4.71 -12.62 -4.23
CA GLU A 115 3.48 -12.88 -3.48
C GLU A 115 2.25 -12.25 -4.14
N PHE A 116 2.40 -11.03 -4.67
CA PHE A 116 1.34 -10.36 -5.41
C PHE A 116 0.97 -11.11 -6.70
N GLU A 117 1.95 -11.58 -7.47
CA GLU A 117 1.67 -12.40 -8.66
C GLU A 117 0.93 -13.69 -8.33
N VAL A 118 1.30 -14.35 -7.22
CA VAL A 118 0.58 -15.52 -6.71
C VAL A 118 -0.87 -15.16 -6.35
N ALA A 119 -1.10 -14.05 -5.67
CA ALA A 119 -2.44 -13.60 -5.32
C ALA A 119 -3.27 -13.32 -6.57
N MET A 120 -2.70 -12.67 -7.58
CA MET A 120 -3.39 -12.43 -8.87
C MET A 120 -3.74 -13.73 -9.58
N LYS A 121 -2.81 -14.68 -9.65
CA LYS A 121 -3.06 -16.01 -10.24
C LYS A 121 -4.19 -16.74 -9.53
N ASN A 122 -4.20 -16.75 -8.21
CA ASN A 122 -5.23 -17.39 -7.39
C ASN A 122 -6.60 -16.74 -7.58
N ALA A 123 -6.64 -15.43 -7.83
CA ALA A 123 -7.86 -14.68 -8.13
C ALA A 123 -8.33 -14.84 -9.59
N GLY A 124 -7.59 -15.55 -10.46
CA GLY A 124 -7.89 -15.63 -11.88
C GLY A 124 -7.63 -14.31 -12.63
N ALA A 125 -6.77 -13.45 -12.09
CA ALA A 125 -6.41 -12.16 -12.65
C ALA A 125 -4.94 -12.15 -13.11
N ARG A 126 -4.53 -11.06 -13.77
CA ARG A 126 -3.15 -10.87 -14.21
C ARG A 126 -2.51 -9.67 -13.51
N CYS A 127 -1.22 -9.80 -13.21
CA CYS A 127 -0.39 -8.64 -12.94
C CYS A 127 -0.35 -7.73 -14.17
N LYS A 128 -0.48 -6.42 -13.97
CA LYS A 128 -0.42 -5.37 -15.01
C LYS A 128 0.79 -4.45 -14.81
N MET A 129 1.77 -4.93 -14.07
CA MET A 129 2.99 -4.19 -13.72
C MET A 129 4.19 -4.73 -14.49
N ASP A 130 4.05 -4.89 -15.80
CA ASP A 130 5.12 -5.34 -16.70
C ASP A 130 6.36 -4.44 -16.67
N TYR A 131 6.19 -3.20 -16.24
CA TYR A 131 7.28 -2.26 -15.93
C TYR A 131 8.00 -2.54 -14.60
N HIS A 132 7.44 -3.39 -13.72
CA HIS A 132 8.05 -3.71 -12.44
C HIS A 132 9.28 -4.63 -12.67
N PRO A 133 10.44 -4.34 -12.03
CA PRO A 133 11.69 -5.07 -12.29
C PRO A 133 11.58 -6.58 -12.00
N HIS A 134 10.75 -6.97 -11.06
CA HIS A 134 10.58 -8.36 -10.63
C HIS A 134 9.34 -9.04 -11.24
N CYS A 135 8.63 -8.40 -12.18
CA CYS A 135 7.44 -8.98 -12.80
C CYS A 135 7.81 -10.18 -13.68
N THR A 136 7.18 -11.33 -13.42
CA THR A 136 7.36 -12.58 -14.18
C THR A 136 6.15 -12.92 -15.06
N MET A 137 5.00 -12.29 -14.84
CA MET A 137 3.74 -12.52 -15.56
C MET A 137 3.63 -11.64 -16.84
N LYS A 138 4.74 -11.51 -17.57
CA LYS A 138 4.78 -10.74 -18.83
C LYS A 138 4.01 -11.40 -19.95
#